data_5a3017a596dc3c20e31dab85ca4bb797
#
_entry.id   5a3017a596dc3c20e31dab85ca4bb797
#
_cell.length_a   1.000
_cell.length_b   1.000
_cell.length_c   1.000
_cell.angle_alpha   90.00
_cell.angle_beta   90.00
_cell.angle_gamma   90.00
#
_symmetry.space_group_name_H-M   'P 1'
#
loop_
_entity.id
_entity.type
_entity.pdbx_description
1 polymer ?
#
loop_
_entity_poly.entity_id
_entity_poly.type
_entity_poly.pdbx_seq_one_letter_code
_entity_poly.pdbx_strand_id
1 'polypeptide(L)'
;MRVIVNPKYAHLQKEIEEIPRSFQKERDVVYDGRNVLKRIGLGSIDVVVKSFKKPHIINRVVYSFFRQSKAERSYIYSMEIQQHGFDTPEPVAMIEQFQNGLLSHSYYICCYDGGETVRSLMDGKVEGNEDKLSAFARYTAALHQAGILHLDYSPGNILIHQNETNEYSFSLVDVNRMQLLSDIDCDMVCRNMCRLCISREVLTYIMTEYASLRGWDVESTVSLALRYSDQFFTHYIYRRAARKEKEKHIVSLILFFRLYRSVRKFFSWEPHISRFLLKKEKD
;
A
#
# COMPACT_ATOMS: atom_id res chain seq x y z
N MET A 1 16.74 19.56 13.95
CA MET A 1 15.75 19.24 12.89
C MET A 1 16.52 19.11 11.58
N ARG A 2 16.24 18.07 10.79
CA ARG A 2 16.75 17.91 9.42
C ARG A 2 15.56 17.98 8.48
N VAL A 3 15.65 18.80 7.44
CA VAL A 3 14.62 18.99 6.43
C VAL A 3 15.25 18.79 5.07
N ILE A 4 14.60 18.01 4.22
CA ILE A 4 14.93 17.90 2.79
C ILE A 4 13.67 18.32 2.04
N VAL A 5 13.82 19.33 1.18
CA VAL A 5 12.74 19.88 0.35
C VAL A 5 13.06 19.58 -1.09
N ASN A 6 12.06 19.13 -1.84
CA ASN A 6 12.17 19.00 -3.29
C ASN A 6 12.43 20.38 -3.90
N PRO A 7 13.45 20.57 -4.75
CA PRO A 7 13.81 21.85 -5.36
C PRO A 7 12.62 22.60 -5.97
N LYS A 8 11.65 21.89 -6.53
CA LYS A 8 10.41 22.48 -7.08
C LYS A 8 9.61 23.27 -6.05
N TYR A 9 9.71 22.92 -4.77
CA TYR A 9 8.98 23.49 -3.64
C TYR A 9 9.87 24.30 -2.69
N ALA A 10 11.08 24.67 -3.11
CA ALA A 10 12.02 25.44 -2.28
C ALA A 10 11.44 26.78 -1.77
N HIS A 11 10.53 27.37 -2.54
CA HIS A 11 9.82 28.60 -2.16
C HIS A 11 8.88 28.43 -0.95
N LEU A 12 8.48 27.19 -0.60
CA LEU A 12 7.62 26.85 0.55
C LEU A 12 8.42 26.38 1.78
N GLN A 13 9.74 26.53 1.78
CA GLN A 13 10.58 25.96 2.84
C GLN A 13 10.17 26.41 4.24
N LYS A 14 9.83 27.68 4.42
CA LYS A 14 9.44 28.22 5.74
C LYS A 14 8.16 27.57 6.27
N GLU A 15 7.17 27.46 5.42
CA GLU A 15 5.89 26.81 5.74
C GLU A 15 6.09 25.32 6.03
N ILE A 16 6.96 24.65 5.27
CA ILE A 16 7.32 23.24 5.49
C ILE A 16 7.97 23.07 6.86
N GLU A 17 8.89 23.91 7.24
CA GLU A 17 9.58 23.86 8.54
C GLU A 17 8.65 24.08 9.74
N GLU A 18 7.51 24.76 9.55
CA GLU A 18 6.49 24.96 10.58
C GLU A 18 5.49 23.77 10.71
N ILE A 19 5.45 22.86 9.74
CA ILE A 19 4.53 21.70 9.76
C ILE A 19 4.58 20.93 11.10
N PRO A 20 5.73 20.59 11.70
CA PRO A 20 5.74 19.87 12.97
C PRO A 20 5.02 20.56 14.12
N ARG A 21 4.92 21.91 14.08
CA ARG A 21 4.21 22.72 15.09
C ARG A 21 2.72 22.83 14.79
N SER A 22 2.36 22.97 13.50
CA SER A 22 0.96 23.13 13.08
C SER A 22 0.22 21.80 13.00
N PHE A 23 0.91 20.68 12.72
CA PHE A 23 0.32 19.36 12.45
C PHE A 23 -0.70 18.91 13.51
N GLN A 24 -0.45 19.18 14.79
CA GLN A 24 -1.38 18.77 15.87
C GLN A 24 -2.71 19.56 15.82
N LYS A 25 -2.69 20.78 15.30
CA LYS A 25 -3.85 21.67 15.24
C LYS A 25 -4.73 21.40 14.01
N GLU A 26 -4.18 20.74 12.98
CA GLU A 26 -4.90 20.43 11.76
C GLU A 26 -6.00 19.39 12.03
N ARG A 27 -7.18 19.62 11.45
CA ARG A 27 -8.39 18.83 11.69
C ARG A 27 -8.75 17.92 10.53
N ASP A 28 -8.23 18.17 9.31
CA ASP A 28 -8.51 17.33 8.13
C ASP A 28 -7.66 16.06 8.17
N VAL A 29 -8.20 15.06 8.86
CA VAL A 29 -7.56 13.77 9.09
C VAL A 29 -7.97 12.81 7.97
N VAL A 30 -7.03 12.48 7.12
CA VAL A 30 -7.21 11.48 6.05
C VAL A 30 -7.17 10.06 6.61
N TYR A 31 -6.30 9.82 7.58
CA TYR A 31 -6.16 8.51 8.24
C TYR A 31 -5.58 8.67 9.65
N ASP A 32 -6.17 7.99 10.61
CA ASP A 32 -5.69 7.91 11.99
C ASP A 32 -5.54 6.45 12.43
N GLY A 33 -4.30 6.01 12.54
CA GLY A 33 -3.97 4.64 12.94
C GLY A 33 -2.55 4.57 13.47
N ARG A 34 -1.77 3.59 13.01
CA ARG A 34 -0.35 3.49 13.41
C ARG A 34 0.48 4.72 13.03
N ASN A 35 0.18 5.31 11.89
CA ASN A 35 0.68 6.62 11.43
C ASN A 35 -0.53 7.52 11.25
N VAL A 36 -0.34 8.82 11.34
CA VAL A 36 -1.40 9.80 11.13
C VAL A 36 -1.14 10.53 9.83
N LEU A 37 -2.16 10.59 8.97
CA LEU A 37 -2.14 11.34 7.72
C LEU A 37 -3.13 12.48 7.81
N LYS A 38 -2.67 13.69 7.52
CA LYS A 38 -3.52 14.89 7.49
C LYS A 38 -3.34 15.62 6.17
N ARG A 39 -4.42 16.13 5.61
CA ARG A 39 -4.38 17.05 4.49
C ARG A 39 -4.18 18.47 5.02
N ILE A 40 -3.27 19.20 4.42
CA ILE A 40 -2.87 20.55 4.85
C ILE A 40 -2.70 21.41 3.61
N GLY A 41 -3.29 22.61 3.61
CA GLY A 41 -2.99 23.64 2.62
C GLY A 41 -1.61 24.22 2.87
N LEU A 42 -0.74 24.22 1.87
CA LEU A 42 0.62 24.74 1.94
C LEU A 42 0.85 25.72 0.79
N GLY A 43 0.77 27.02 1.08
CA GLY A 43 0.77 28.04 0.03
C GLY A 43 -0.38 27.81 -0.96
N SER A 44 -0.07 27.56 -2.23
CA SER A 44 -1.03 27.34 -3.31
C SER A 44 -1.31 25.84 -3.57
N ILE A 45 -0.75 24.92 -2.79
CA ILE A 45 -0.89 23.47 -2.99
C ILE A 45 -1.52 22.79 -1.78
N ASP A 46 -2.27 21.74 -2.05
CA ASP A 46 -2.75 20.80 -1.04
C ASP A 46 -1.75 19.67 -0.88
N VAL A 47 -1.34 19.39 0.34
CA VAL A 47 -0.41 18.31 0.65
C VAL A 47 -1.00 17.33 1.64
N VAL A 48 -0.55 16.08 1.57
CA VAL A 48 -0.73 15.09 2.62
C VAL A 48 0.55 14.99 3.42
N VAL A 49 0.42 15.23 4.72
CA VAL A 49 1.51 15.06 5.69
C VAL A 49 1.31 13.75 6.43
N LYS A 50 2.25 12.83 6.26
CA LYS A 50 2.29 11.55 6.96
C LYS A 50 3.24 11.64 8.14
N SER A 51 2.68 11.67 9.36
CA SER A 51 3.44 11.59 10.61
C SER A 51 3.67 10.14 10.99
N PHE A 52 4.91 9.73 11.07
CA PHE A 52 5.25 8.36 11.48
C PHE A 52 5.29 8.24 13.00
N LYS A 53 4.71 7.13 13.50
CA LYS A 53 4.77 6.78 14.92
C LYS A 53 6.22 6.81 15.42
N LYS A 54 6.44 7.47 16.56
CA LYS A 54 7.75 7.51 17.24
C LYS A 54 8.29 6.09 17.42
N PRO A 55 9.51 5.82 16.95
CA PRO A 55 10.09 4.47 17.06
C PRO A 55 10.42 4.11 18.51
N HIS A 56 10.45 2.82 18.85
CA HIS A 56 11.02 2.35 20.11
C HIS A 56 12.51 2.71 20.20
N ILE A 57 13.05 2.76 21.44
CA ILE A 57 14.39 3.27 21.69
C ILE A 57 15.48 2.60 20.82
N ILE A 58 15.45 1.28 20.67
CA ILE A 58 16.39 0.53 19.81
C ILE A 58 16.31 1.01 18.36
N ASN A 59 15.08 1.13 17.83
CA ASN A 59 14.86 1.61 16.47
C ASN A 59 15.21 3.10 16.30
N ARG A 60 15.14 3.91 17.36
CA ARG A 60 15.61 5.30 17.33
C ARG A 60 17.11 5.36 17.08
N VAL A 61 17.89 4.53 17.78
CA VAL A 61 19.35 4.40 17.56
C VAL A 61 19.62 3.95 16.12
N VAL A 62 18.94 2.89 15.66
CA VAL A 62 19.11 2.35 14.30
C VAL A 62 18.81 3.40 13.23
N TYR A 63 17.71 4.15 13.36
CA TYR A 63 17.36 5.21 12.40
C TYR A 63 18.19 6.49 12.54
N SER A 64 18.87 6.69 13.66
CA SER A 64 19.73 7.86 13.82
C SER A 64 21.11 7.66 13.20
N PHE A 65 21.64 6.40 13.17
CA PHE A 65 23.03 6.15 12.84
C PHE A 65 23.25 5.12 11.72
N PHE A 66 22.32 4.20 11.49
CA PHE A 66 22.58 3.03 10.64
C PHE A 66 21.58 2.87 9.48
N ARG A 67 20.41 3.47 9.56
CA ARG A 67 19.35 3.25 8.55
C ARG A 67 18.52 4.51 8.35
N GLN A 68 18.21 4.81 7.10
CA GLN A 68 17.27 5.86 6.74
C GLN A 68 15.92 5.70 7.48
N SER A 69 15.35 6.81 7.92
CA SER A 69 14.03 6.82 8.53
C SER A 69 12.93 6.42 7.52
N LYS A 70 11.73 6.19 8.00
CA LYS A 70 10.61 5.93 7.10
C LYS A 70 10.24 7.14 6.25
N ALA A 71 10.37 8.36 6.81
CA ALA A 71 10.10 9.59 6.08
C ALA A 71 11.12 9.79 4.96
N GLU A 72 12.40 9.60 5.25
CA GLU A 72 13.46 9.70 4.27
C GLU A 72 13.29 8.66 3.14
N ARG A 73 13.01 7.40 3.50
CA ARG A 73 12.74 6.36 2.49
C ARG A 73 11.50 6.66 1.64
N SER A 74 10.42 7.18 2.25
CA SER A 74 9.24 7.59 1.48
C SER A 74 9.61 8.64 0.45
N TYR A 75 10.40 9.65 0.85
CA TYR A 75 10.83 10.72 -0.02
C TYR A 75 11.73 10.21 -1.17
N ILE A 76 12.77 9.44 -0.83
CA ILE A 76 13.72 8.91 -1.82
C ILE A 76 12.99 7.97 -2.80
N TYR A 77 12.23 7.01 -2.31
CA TYR A 77 11.55 6.06 -3.19
C TYR A 77 10.45 6.72 -4.05
N SER A 78 9.80 7.78 -3.57
CA SER A 78 8.88 8.53 -4.44
C SER A 78 9.63 9.20 -5.60
N MET A 79 10.80 9.78 -5.35
CA MET A 79 11.64 10.34 -6.42
C MET A 79 12.10 9.26 -7.41
N GLU A 80 12.54 8.12 -6.90
CA GLU A 80 12.96 6.96 -7.72
C GLU A 80 11.83 6.43 -8.62
N ILE A 81 10.62 6.27 -8.06
CA ILE A 81 9.44 5.83 -8.82
C ILE A 81 9.18 6.78 -9.99
N GLN A 82 9.19 8.10 -9.73
CA GLN A 82 8.98 9.11 -10.77
C GLN A 82 10.09 9.10 -11.83
N GLN A 83 11.34 8.90 -11.43
CA GLN A 83 12.47 8.79 -12.37
C GLN A 83 12.34 7.57 -13.29
N HIS A 84 11.71 6.50 -12.82
CA HIS A 84 11.39 5.32 -13.63
C HIS A 84 10.10 5.47 -14.48
N GLY A 85 9.47 6.65 -14.45
CA GLY A 85 8.26 6.94 -15.24
C GLY A 85 6.96 6.40 -14.67
N PHE A 86 6.92 6.06 -13.37
CA PHE A 86 5.70 5.63 -12.68
C PHE A 86 5.16 6.72 -11.77
N ASP A 87 3.83 6.71 -11.56
CA ASP A 87 3.16 7.71 -10.77
C ASP A 87 3.16 7.36 -9.27
N THR A 88 3.40 8.38 -8.48
CA THR A 88 3.23 8.44 -7.03
C THR A 88 2.91 9.90 -6.66
N PRO A 89 2.16 10.18 -5.59
CA PRO A 89 1.95 11.55 -5.14
C PRO A 89 3.26 12.30 -5.05
N GLU A 90 3.36 13.45 -5.73
CA GLU A 90 4.61 14.17 -5.90
C GLU A 90 5.26 14.50 -4.55
N PRO A 91 6.51 14.06 -4.29
CA PRO A 91 7.19 14.29 -3.04
C PRO A 91 7.56 15.78 -2.88
N VAL A 92 7.08 16.39 -1.80
CA VAL A 92 7.32 17.80 -1.48
C VAL A 92 8.51 17.94 -0.53
N ALA A 93 8.50 17.19 0.58
CA ALA A 93 9.57 17.26 1.56
C ALA A 93 9.58 16.05 2.53
N MET A 94 10.68 15.94 3.27
CA MET A 94 10.71 15.15 4.48
C MET A 94 11.30 15.94 5.65
N ILE A 95 10.84 15.66 6.87
CA ILE A 95 11.29 16.31 8.11
C ILE A 95 11.63 15.24 9.14
N GLU A 96 12.78 15.41 9.80
CA GLU A 96 13.19 14.60 10.94
C GLU A 96 13.50 15.49 12.14
N GLN A 97 12.93 15.14 13.27
CA GLN A 97 13.21 15.79 14.56
C GLN A 97 13.99 14.85 15.46
N PHE A 98 14.99 15.39 16.13
CA PHE A 98 15.84 14.66 17.05
C PHE A 98 15.68 15.18 18.47
N GLN A 99 15.76 14.26 19.44
CA GLN A 99 15.76 14.58 20.86
C GLN A 99 16.91 13.79 21.50
N ASN A 100 17.84 14.51 22.11
CA ASN A 100 19.07 13.94 22.66
C ASN A 100 19.87 13.13 21.61
N GLY A 101 20.00 13.67 20.39
CA GLY A 101 20.71 13.02 19.27
C GLY A 101 19.95 11.85 18.63
N LEU A 102 18.80 11.42 19.15
CA LEU A 102 18.06 10.29 18.63
C LEU A 102 16.77 10.73 17.92
N LEU A 103 16.43 10.08 16.81
CA LEU A 103 15.21 10.34 16.03
C LEU A 103 13.99 10.27 16.94
N SER A 104 13.19 11.32 16.96
CA SER A 104 11.98 11.42 17.77
C SER A 104 10.71 11.40 16.93
N HIS A 105 10.61 12.27 15.94
CA HIS A 105 9.47 12.35 15.02
C HIS A 105 9.99 12.47 13.58
N SER A 106 9.22 11.97 12.64
CA SER A 106 9.51 12.15 11.23
C SER A 106 8.23 12.29 10.43
N TYR A 107 8.28 13.14 9.40
CA TYR A 107 7.16 13.48 8.54
C TYR A 107 7.57 13.33 7.08
N TYR A 108 6.72 12.75 6.28
CA TYR A 108 6.79 12.75 4.84
C TYR A 108 5.65 13.61 4.30
N ILE A 109 5.95 14.47 3.34
CA ILE A 109 5.02 15.42 2.76
C ILE A 109 4.99 15.20 1.27
N CYS A 110 3.81 14.97 0.72
CA CYS A 110 3.58 14.84 -0.71
C CYS A 110 2.34 15.64 -1.13
N CYS A 111 2.22 15.96 -2.40
CA CYS A 111 1.01 16.55 -2.95
C CYS A 111 -0.19 15.65 -2.67
N TYR A 112 -1.37 16.25 -2.45
CA TYR A 112 -2.60 15.48 -2.36
C TYR A 112 -2.93 14.87 -3.72
N ASP A 113 -3.15 13.57 -3.72
CA ASP A 113 -3.59 12.80 -4.87
C ASP A 113 -5.08 12.47 -4.68
N GLY A 114 -5.91 12.88 -5.62
CA GLY A 114 -7.37 12.70 -5.55
C GLY A 114 -7.85 11.34 -6.02
N GLY A 115 -6.95 10.40 -6.37
CA GLY A 115 -7.30 9.06 -6.83
C GLY A 115 -7.98 8.21 -5.76
N GLU A 116 -8.82 7.30 -6.20
CA GLU A 116 -9.44 6.30 -5.34
C GLU A 116 -8.53 5.07 -5.21
N THR A 117 -8.57 4.39 -4.06
CA THR A 117 -7.83 3.14 -3.93
C THR A 117 -8.45 2.04 -4.80
N VAL A 118 -7.63 1.15 -5.37
CA VAL A 118 -8.12 0.00 -6.16
C VAL A 118 -8.87 -1.05 -5.32
N ARG A 119 -9.19 -0.75 -4.06
CA ARG A 119 -9.83 -1.68 -3.14
C ARG A 119 -11.20 -2.16 -3.67
N SER A 120 -12.03 -1.24 -4.15
CA SER A 120 -13.34 -1.58 -4.73
C SER A 120 -13.23 -2.49 -5.95
N LEU A 121 -12.21 -2.27 -6.78
CA LEU A 121 -11.89 -3.10 -7.93
C LEU A 121 -11.44 -4.51 -7.51
N MET A 122 -10.57 -4.61 -6.51
CA MET A 122 -10.03 -5.89 -6.03
C MET A 122 -11.04 -6.72 -5.22
N ASP A 123 -12.00 -6.07 -4.56
CA ASP A 123 -13.11 -6.71 -3.84
C ASP A 123 -14.33 -6.97 -4.76
N GLY A 124 -14.27 -6.53 -6.02
CA GLY A 124 -15.34 -6.61 -7.00
C GLY A 124 -15.40 -7.94 -7.77
N LYS A 125 -16.05 -7.88 -8.92
CA LYS A 125 -16.15 -8.97 -9.91
C LYS A 125 -15.31 -8.62 -11.14
N VAL A 126 -15.02 -9.61 -11.97
CA VAL A 126 -14.40 -9.40 -13.28
C VAL A 126 -15.40 -8.74 -14.22
N GLU A 127 -16.64 -9.25 -14.27
CA GLU A 127 -17.71 -8.74 -15.15
C GLU A 127 -17.91 -7.23 -15.00
N GLY A 128 -17.71 -6.51 -16.10
CA GLY A 128 -17.82 -5.04 -16.17
C GLY A 128 -16.62 -4.27 -15.61
N ASN A 129 -15.53 -4.96 -15.24
CA ASN A 129 -14.29 -4.35 -14.79
C ASN A 129 -13.07 -4.83 -15.59
N GLU A 130 -13.29 -5.55 -16.69
CA GLU A 130 -12.24 -6.19 -17.50
C GLU A 130 -11.16 -5.19 -17.92
N ASP A 131 -11.57 -4.02 -18.45
CA ASP A 131 -10.66 -2.98 -18.91
C ASP A 131 -9.77 -2.44 -17.78
N LYS A 132 -10.37 -2.22 -16.59
CA LYS A 132 -9.65 -1.75 -15.40
C LYS A 132 -8.66 -2.80 -14.89
N LEU A 133 -9.08 -4.06 -14.88
CA LEU A 133 -8.25 -5.18 -14.42
C LEU A 133 -7.12 -5.46 -15.39
N SER A 134 -7.36 -5.41 -16.70
CA SER A 134 -6.33 -5.53 -17.73
C SER A 134 -5.34 -4.34 -17.69
N ALA A 135 -5.83 -3.11 -17.49
CA ALA A 135 -4.97 -1.95 -17.30
C ALA A 135 -4.11 -2.09 -16.05
N PHE A 136 -4.68 -2.60 -14.95
CA PHE A 136 -3.94 -2.88 -13.72
C PHE A 136 -2.88 -3.97 -13.90
N ALA A 137 -3.18 -5.04 -14.63
CA ALA A 137 -2.22 -6.10 -14.94
C ALA A 137 -1.05 -5.56 -15.77
N ARG A 138 -1.33 -4.76 -16.81
CA ARG A 138 -0.30 -4.08 -17.63
C ARG A 138 0.58 -3.16 -16.78
N TYR A 139 -0.03 -2.30 -15.95
CA TYR A 139 0.70 -1.42 -15.05
C TYR A 139 1.64 -2.20 -14.13
N THR A 140 1.13 -3.27 -13.49
CA THR A 140 1.90 -4.09 -12.57
C THR A 140 3.03 -4.83 -13.29
N ALA A 141 2.80 -5.33 -14.50
CA ALA A 141 3.84 -5.96 -15.31
C ALA A 141 4.95 -4.98 -15.67
N ALA A 142 4.61 -3.78 -16.14
CA ALA A 142 5.57 -2.72 -16.43
C ALA A 142 6.38 -2.30 -15.20
N LEU A 143 5.71 -2.13 -14.04
CA LEU A 143 6.36 -1.80 -12.76
C LEU A 143 7.42 -2.84 -12.39
N HIS A 144 7.07 -4.13 -12.46
CA HIS A 144 7.99 -5.22 -12.14
C HIS A 144 9.09 -5.40 -13.21
N GLN A 145 8.81 -5.13 -14.49
CA GLN A 145 9.83 -5.12 -15.55
C GLN A 145 10.85 -4.01 -15.37
N ALA A 146 10.44 -2.87 -14.80
CA ALA A 146 11.35 -1.79 -14.39
C ALA A 146 12.13 -2.11 -13.09
N GLY A 147 11.98 -3.31 -12.53
CA GLY A 147 12.67 -3.74 -11.31
C GLY A 147 12.08 -3.17 -10.02
N ILE A 148 10.91 -2.56 -10.06
CA ILE A 148 10.29 -1.92 -8.89
C ILE A 148 9.39 -2.94 -8.19
N LEU A 149 9.75 -3.33 -6.96
CA LEU A 149 8.98 -4.23 -6.11
C LEU A 149 8.48 -3.50 -4.87
N HIS A 150 7.18 -3.21 -4.80
CA HIS A 150 6.54 -2.62 -3.62
C HIS A 150 6.24 -3.72 -2.59
N LEU A 151 6.99 -3.78 -1.49
CA LEU A 151 6.89 -4.88 -0.50
C LEU A 151 5.57 -4.90 0.31
N ASP A 152 4.74 -3.90 0.15
CA ASP A 152 3.40 -3.83 0.74
C ASP A 152 2.34 -3.61 -0.34
N TYR A 153 2.44 -4.39 -1.43
CA TYR A 153 1.57 -4.28 -2.61
C TYR A 153 0.17 -4.76 -2.26
N SER A 154 -0.66 -3.83 -1.85
CA SER A 154 -2.02 -4.09 -1.38
C SER A 154 -3.00 -3.05 -1.94
N PRO A 155 -4.31 -3.36 -2.02
CA PRO A 155 -5.28 -2.46 -2.66
C PRO A 155 -5.34 -1.05 -2.06
N GLY A 156 -4.99 -0.90 -0.79
CA GLY A 156 -4.98 0.41 -0.12
C GLY A 156 -3.76 1.27 -0.45
N ASN A 157 -2.74 0.69 -1.10
CA ASN A 157 -1.49 1.36 -1.44
C ASN A 157 -1.36 1.65 -2.94
N ILE A 158 -2.44 1.48 -3.69
CA ILE A 158 -2.49 1.74 -5.13
C ILE A 158 -3.74 2.58 -5.39
N LEU A 159 -3.56 3.75 -5.99
CA LEU A 159 -4.64 4.61 -6.42
C LEU A 159 -4.92 4.38 -7.90
N ILE A 160 -6.16 4.52 -8.32
CA ILE A 160 -6.59 4.48 -9.71
C ILE A 160 -7.14 5.85 -10.09
N HIS A 161 -6.79 6.29 -11.28
CA HIS A 161 -7.30 7.48 -11.92
C HIS A 161 -7.90 7.09 -13.27
N GLN A 162 -8.89 7.82 -13.67
CA GLN A 162 -9.49 7.72 -15.01
C GLN A 162 -9.43 9.10 -15.65
N ASN A 163 -8.82 9.17 -16.85
CA ASN A 163 -8.78 10.41 -17.61
C ASN A 163 -10.06 10.61 -18.44
N GLU A 164 -10.15 11.73 -19.11
CA GLU A 164 -11.31 12.10 -19.97
C GLU A 164 -11.48 11.15 -21.17
N THR A 165 -10.43 10.44 -21.57
CA THR A 165 -10.43 9.45 -22.65
C THR A 165 -10.76 8.03 -22.17
N ASN A 166 -11.21 7.89 -20.92
CA ASN A 166 -11.48 6.60 -20.25
C ASN A 166 -10.27 5.68 -20.10
N GLU A 167 -9.05 6.20 -20.19
CA GLU A 167 -7.86 5.44 -19.87
C GLU A 167 -7.57 5.45 -18.38
N TYR A 168 -7.03 4.33 -17.88
CA TYR A 168 -6.72 4.15 -16.47
C TYR A 168 -5.23 4.29 -16.23
N SER A 169 -4.88 5.10 -15.23
CA SER A 169 -3.53 5.19 -14.67
C SER A 169 -3.53 4.83 -13.20
N PHE A 170 -2.35 4.47 -12.68
CA PHE A 170 -2.21 4.00 -11.30
C PHE A 170 -1.06 4.71 -10.61
N SER A 171 -1.26 5.09 -9.35
CA SER A 171 -0.30 5.80 -8.53
C SER A 171 0.00 5.00 -7.25
N LEU A 172 1.28 4.85 -6.89
CA LEU A 172 1.69 4.11 -5.70
C LEU A 172 1.77 5.02 -4.48
N VAL A 173 1.19 4.59 -3.36
CA VAL A 173 1.30 5.27 -2.06
C VAL A 173 1.94 4.37 -1.01
N ASP A 174 2.39 4.94 0.10
CA ASP A 174 3.09 4.25 1.20
C ASP A 174 4.37 3.50 0.76
N VAL A 175 5.14 4.15 -0.09
CA VAL A 175 6.31 3.57 -0.80
C VAL A 175 7.56 3.40 0.09
N ASN A 176 7.47 3.58 1.41
CA ASN A 176 8.63 3.45 2.32
C ASN A 176 9.22 2.01 2.41
N ARG A 177 8.58 1.04 1.73
CA ARG A 177 9.00 -0.36 1.63
C ARG A 177 9.09 -0.78 0.17
N MET A 178 10.15 -0.36 -0.48
CA MET A 178 10.44 -0.68 -1.87
C MET A 178 11.74 -1.45 -1.98
N GLN A 179 11.88 -2.21 -3.05
CA GLN A 179 13.14 -2.75 -3.55
C GLN A 179 13.26 -2.41 -5.03
N LEU A 180 14.46 -2.02 -5.43
CA LEU A 180 14.86 -1.89 -6.83
C LEU A 180 15.75 -3.09 -7.12
N LEU A 181 15.32 -3.93 -8.06
CA LEU A 181 15.93 -5.22 -8.37
C LEU A 181 16.26 -5.28 -9.86
N SER A 182 17.33 -5.97 -10.20
CA SER A 182 17.69 -6.20 -11.60
C SER A 182 16.74 -7.17 -12.30
N ASP A 183 16.11 -8.06 -11.55
CA ASP A 183 15.12 -9.00 -12.04
C ASP A 183 14.10 -9.34 -10.95
N ILE A 184 12.85 -9.55 -11.36
CA ILE A 184 11.75 -9.97 -10.50
C ILE A 184 11.12 -11.22 -11.12
N ASP A 185 11.39 -12.36 -10.52
CA ASP A 185 10.93 -13.66 -11.00
C ASP A 185 9.46 -13.96 -10.65
N CYS A 186 8.96 -15.05 -11.21
CA CYS A 186 7.58 -15.48 -11.04
C CYS A 186 7.22 -15.76 -9.57
N ASP A 187 8.11 -16.37 -8.80
CA ASP A 187 7.85 -16.67 -7.39
C ASP A 187 7.75 -15.39 -6.55
N MET A 188 8.65 -14.43 -6.79
CA MET A 188 8.62 -13.11 -6.14
C MET A 188 7.34 -12.36 -6.44
N VAL A 189 6.88 -12.34 -7.70
CA VAL A 189 5.63 -11.71 -8.11
C VAL A 189 4.43 -12.36 -7.42
N CYS A 190 4.33 -13.67 -7.48
CA CYS A 190 3.20 -14.40 -6.88
C CYS A 190 3.12 -14.19 -5.36
N ARG A 191 4.28 -14.11 -4.68
CA ARG A 191 4.35 -13.74 -3.24
C ARG A 191 3.96 -12.30 -3.00
N ASN A 192 4.37 -11.39 -3.86
CA ASN A 192 4.09 -9.96 -3.73
C ASN A 192 2.59 -9.69 -3.89
N MET A 193 1.96 -10.31 -4.87
CA MET A 193 0.54 -10.14 -5.17
C MET A 193 -0.42 -10.93 -4.26
N CYS A 194 0.08 -11.77 -3.36
CA CYS A 194 -0.73 -12.67 -2.53
C CYS A 194 -1.78 -11.96 -1.65
N ARG A 195 -1.61 -10.68 -1.37
CA ARG A 195 -2.50 -9.85 -0.54
C ARG A 195 -3.40 -8.90 -1.32
N LEU A 196 -3.29 -8.94 -2.66
CA LEU A 196 -3.94 -7.96 -3.52
C LEU A 196 -5.46 -8.05 -3.46
N CYS A 197 -6.01 -9.26 -3.58
CA CYS A 197 -7.45 -9.49 -3.52
C CYS A 197 -7.77 -10.85 -2.91
N ILE A 198 -8.93 -10.93 -2.27
CA ILE A 198 -9.46 -12.19 -1.73
C ILE A 198 -10.25 -12.97 -2.80
N SER A 199 -10.77 -12.28 -3.83
CA SER A 199 -11.48 -12.89 -4.93
C SER A 199 -10.52 -13.71 -5.78
N ARG A 200 -10.77 -15.03 -5.86
CA ARG A 200 -9.98 -15.93 -6.72
C ARG A 200 -10.18 -15.61 -8.20
N GLU A 201 -11.41 -15.23 -8.58
CA GLU A 201 -11.76 -14.85 -9.94
C GLU A 201 -10.95 -13.64 -10.41
N VAL A 202 -10.96 -12.56 -9.63
CA VAL A 202 -10.20 -11.33 -9.92
C VAL A 202 -8.70 -11.61 -9.95
N LEU A 203 -8.18 -12.38 -8.98
CA LEU A 203 -6.76 -12.73 -8.98
C LEU A 203 -6.39 -13.59 -10.18
N THR A 204 -7.23 -14.56 -10.55
CA THR A 204 -7.01 -15.39 -11.74
C THR A 204 -6.95 -14.52 -12.99
N TYR A 205 -7.90 -13.60 -13.16
CA TYR A 205 -7.94 -12.71 -14.31
C TYR A 205 -6.65 -11.87 -14.41
N ILE A 206 -6.30 -11.18 -13.32
CA ILE A 206 -5.09 -10.34 -13.27
C ILE A 206 -3.83 -11.16 -13.58
N MET A 207 -3.70 -12.36 -12.97
CA MET A 207 -2.50 -13.18 -13.14
C MET A 207 -2.42 -13.83 -14.51
N THR A 208 -3.55 -14.12 -15.16
CA THR A 208 -3.60 -14.59 -16.56
C THR A 208 -3.05 -13.51 -17.49
N GLU A 209 -3.57 -12.29 -17.40
CA GLU A 209 -3.07 -11.15 -18.18
C GLU A 209 -1.59 -10.87 -17.88
N TYR A 210 -1.22 -10.85 -16.61
CA TYR A 210 0.15 -10.60 -16.17
C TYR A 210 1.14 -11.65 -16.73
N ALA A 211 0.83 -12.94 -16.58
CA ALA A 211 1.69 -14.02 -17.06
C ALA A 211 1.87 -13.96 -18.58
N SER A 212 0.79 -13.68 -19.32
CA SER A 212 0.84 -13.50 -20.77
C SER A 212 1.77 -12.35 -21.16
N LEU A 213 1.71 -11.20 -20.48
CA LEU A 213 2.58 -10.05 -20.69
C LEU A 213 4.05 -10.33 -20.39
N ARG A 214 4.32 -11.22 -19.42
CA ARG A 214 5.68 -11.63 -19.05
C ARG A 214 6.22 -12.81 -19.88
N GLY A 215 5.40 -13.41 -20.75
CA GLY A 215 5.76 -14.61 -21.51
C GLY A 215 5.94 -15.86 -20.61
N TRP A 216 5.28 -15.89 -19.45
CA TRP A 216 5.33 -17.02 -18.54
C TRP A 216 4.22 -18.03 -18.83
N ASP A 217 4.42 -19.28 -18.39
CA ASP A 217 3.34 -20.26 -18.42
C ASP A 217 2.18 -19.82 -17.54
N VAL A 218 1.01 -19.61 -18.16
CA VAL A 218 -0.16 -19.01 -17.50
C VAL A 218 -0.70 -19.94 -16.42
N GLU A 219 -0.84 -21.23 -16.70
CA GLU A 219 -1.48 -22.18 -15.79
C GLU A 219 -0.66 -22.33 -14.50
N SER A 220 0.64 -22.53 -14.62
CA SER A 220 1.53 -22.67 -13.46
C SER A 220 1.63 -21.36 -12.66
N THR A 221 1.68 -20.21 -13.33
CA THR A 221 1.76 -18.89 -12.68
C THR A 221 0.48 -18.57 -11.89
N VAL A 222 -0.69 -18.78 -12.48
CA VAL A 222 -1.99 -18.59 -11.82
C VAL A 222 -2.13 -19.54 -10.63
N SER A 223 -1.79 -20.83 -10.81
CA SER A 223 -1.83 -21.81 -9.73
C SER A 223 -0.94 -21.44 -8.56
N LEU A 224 0.28 -20.94 -8.84
CA LEU A 224 1.23 -20.48 -7.83
C LEU A 224 0.69 -19.25 -7.06
N ALA A 225 0.17 -18.27 -7.78
CA ALA A 225 -0.39 -17.04 -7.18
C ALA A 225 -1.59 -17.35 -6.28
N LEU A 226 -2.52 -18.20 -6.73
CA LEU A 226 -3.66 -18.64 -5.94
C LEU A 226 -3.23 -19.39 -4.67
N ARG A 227 -2.20 -20.23 -4.77
CA ARG A 227 -1.65 -20.95 -3.60
C ARG A 227 -1.11 -19.97 -2.56
N TYR A 228 -0.32 -18.95 -2.95
CA TYR A 228 0.18 -17.95 -2.02
C TYR A 228 -0.93 -17.07 -1.45
N SER A 229 -1.91 -16.69 -2.25
CA SER A 229 -3.08 -15.95 -1.79
C SER A 229 -3.88 -16.74 -0.76
N ASP A 230 -4.15 -18.02 -0.99
CA ASP A 230 -4.86 -18.90 -0.05
C ASP A 230 -4.11 -19.05 1.27
N GLN A 231 -2.78 -19.21 1.21
CA GLN A 231 -1.94 -19.26 2.41
C GLN A 231 -2.01 -17.95 3.18
N PHE A 232 -1.85 -16.81 2.49
CA PHE A 232 -1.89 -15.49 3.11
C PHE A 232 -3.23 -15.23 3.81
N PHE A 233 -4.36 -15.38 3.11
CA PHE A 233 -5.68 -15.11 3.67
C PHE A 233 -6.08 -16.10 4.76
N THR A 234 -5.69 -17.36 4.64
CA THR A 234 -5.88 -18.36 5.73
C THR A 234 -5.16 -17.89 7.00
N HIS A 235 -3.89 -17.50 6.90
CA HIS A 235 -3.13 -16.98 8.05
C HIS A 235 -3.68 -15.66 8.59
N TYR A 236 -4.09 -14.76 7.70
CA TYR A 236 -4.67 -13.47 8.07
C TYR A 236 -5.95 -13.65 8.89
N ILE A 237 -6.87 -14.47 8.38
CA ILE A 237 -8.16 -14.76 9.04
C ILE A 237 -7.93 -15.45 10.38
N TYR A 238 -7.03 -16.45 10.44
CA TYR A 238 -6.68 -17.14 11.68
C TYR A 238 -6.13 -16.18 12.75
N ARG A 239 -5.16 -15.32 12.39
CA ARG A 239 -4.59 -14.33 13.32
C ARG A 239 -5.63 -13.34 13.80
N ARG A 240 -6.54 -12.93 12.93
CA ARG A 240 -7.63 -12.00 13.29
C ARG A 240 -8.63 -12.67 14.23
N ALA A 241 -8.99 -13.92 13.97
CA ALA A 241 -9.84 -14.71 14.85
C ALA A 241 -9.20 -14.91 16.23
N ALA A 242 -7.92 -15.32 16.28
CA ALA A 242 -7.20 -15.52 17.52
C ALA A 242 -7.07 -14.23 18.36
N ARG A 243 -6.96 -13.05 17.71
CA ARG A 243 -7.00 -11.76 18.43
C ARG A 243 -8.38 -11.48 19.02
N LYS A 244 -9.46 -11.71 18.25
CA LYS A 244 -10.84 -11.54 18.74
C LYS A 244 -11.19 -12.52 19.85
N GLU A 245 -10.66 -13.74 19.80
CA GLU A 245 -10.85 -14.74 20.86
C GLU A 245 -10.19 -14.32 22.16
N LYS A 246 -8.95 -13.78 22.10
CA LYS A 246 -8.28 -13.17 23.25
C LYS A 246 -9.07 -12.00 23.86
N GLU A 247 -9.79 -11.26 23.02
CA GLU A 247 -10.61 -10.12 23.46
C GLU A 247 -11.98 -10.54 24.03
N LYS A 248 -12.53 -11.70 23.65
CA LYS A 248 -13.94 -12.08 23.93
C LYS A 248 -14.17 -13.47 24.55
N HIS A 249 -13.16 -14.25 24.86
CA HIS A 249 -13.30 -15.62 25.44
C HIS A 249 -14.27 -16.58 24.69
N ILE A 250 -14.30 -16.60 23.36
CA ILE A 250 -15.27 -17.41 22.58
C ILE A 250 -14.61 -18.57 21.84
N VAL A 251 -15.03 -19.80 22.19
CA VAL A 251 -14.53 -21.10 21.72
C VAL A 251 -15.03 -21.53 20.32
N SER A 252 -16.01 -20.87 19.70
CA SER A 252 -16.73 -21.43 18.51
C SER A 252 -16.08 -21.21 17.14
N LEU A 253 -14.92 -20.55 17.04
CA LEU A 253 -14.34 -20.13 15.76
C LEU A 253 -13.56 -21.24 15.00
N ILE A 254 -13.09 -22.27 15.67
CA ILE A 254 -12.33 -23.36 15.02
C ILE A 254 -13.19 -24.15 14.02
N LEU A 255 -14.46 -24.33 14.34
CA LEU A 255 -15.43 -24.98 13.43
C LEU A 255 -15.73 -24.12 12.19
N PHE A 256 -15.82 -22.79 12.35
CA PHE A 256 -16.04 -21.84 11.26
C PHE A 256 -14.89 -21.86 10.24
N PHE A 257 -13.63 -22.01 10.70
CA PHE A 257 -12.46 -22.06 9.82
C PHE A 257 -12.35 -23.36 9.01
N ARG A 258 -12.71 -24.50 9.60
CA ARG A 258 -12.80 -25.75 8.84
C ARG A 258 -13.87 -25.67 7.75
N LEU A 259 -15.01 -25.06 8.07
CA LEU A 259 -16.10 -24.85 7.12
C LEU A 259 -15.69 -23.86 6.01
N TYR A 260 -15.07 -22.74 6.36
CA TYR A 260 -14.61 -21.71 5.41
C TYR A 260 -13.58 -22.26 4.42
N ARG A 261 -12.63 -23.08 4.89
CA ARG A 261 -11.63 -23.72 4.02
C ARG A 261 -12.26 -24.72 3.04
N SER A 262 -13.31 -25.41 3.46
CA SER A 262 -14.08 -26.31 2.60
C SER A 262 -14.96 -25.51 1.62
N VAL A 263 -15.61 -24.46 2.07
CA VAL A 263 -16.47 -23.60 1.26
C VAL A 263 -15.67 -22.82 0.23
N ARG A 264 -14.49 -22.27 0.57
CA ARG A 264 -13.61 -21.59 -0.38
C ARG A 264 -13.06 -22.52 -1.48
N LYS A 265 -12.94 -23.81 -1.20
CA LYS A 265 -12.54 -24.82 -2.20
C LYS A 265 -13.68 -25.20 -3.16
N PHE A 266 -14.94 -25.12 -2.72
CA PHE A 266 -16.12 -25.58 -3.47
C PHE A 266 -16.85 -24.48 -4.23
N PHE A 267 -16.75 -23.24 -3.79
CA PHE A 267 -17.42 -22.11 -4.42
C PHE A 267 -16.41 -21.08 -4.88
N SER A 268 -16.46 -20.65 -6.12
CA SER A 268 -15.97 -19.36 -6.62
C SER A 268 -16.82 -18.26 -5.95
N TRP A 269 -16.58 -17.97 -4.65
CA TRP A 269 -17.59 -17.32 -3.84
C TRP A 269 -17.35 -15.89 -3.46
N GLU A 270 -18.51 -15.27 -3.30
CA GLU A 270 -18.87 -13.88 -3.12
C GLU A 270 -18.23 -13.13 -1.95
N PRO A 271 -18.04 -11.79 -2.17
CA PRO A 271 -17.31 -10.89 -1.27
C PRO A 271 -18.03 -10.58 0.05
N HIS A 272 -19.27 -11.04 0.26
CA HIS A 272 -20.12 -10.58 1.36
C HIS A 272 -19.62 -10.95 2.78
N ILE A 273 -19.04 -12.11 2.97
CA ILE A 273 -18.49 -12.48 4.30
C ILE A 273 -17.17 -11.76 4.57
N SER A 274 -16.34 -11.55 3.54
CA SER A 274 -15.12 -10.78 3.69
C SER A 274 -15.40 -9.32 4.04
N ARG A 275 -16.45 -8.70 3.46
CA ARG A 275 -16.90 -7.35 3.82
C ARG A 275 -17.32 -7.25 5.29
N PHE A 276 -18.03 -8.23 5.81
CA PHE A 276 -18.47 -8.22 7.20
C PHE A 276 -17.29 -8.29 8.18
N LEU A 277 -16.27 -9.08 7.86
CA LEU A 277 -15.08 -9.24 8.68
C LEU A 277 -14.08 -8.08 8.53
N LEU A 278 -14.05 -7.43 7.34
CA LEU A 278 -13.13 -6.32 7.03
C LEU A 278 -13.71 -4.94 7.38
N LYS A 279 -15.05 -4.80 7.45
CA LYS A 279 -15.74 -3.51 7.66
C LYS A 279 -15.64 -2.96 9.10
N LYS A 280 -15.29 -3.79 10.09
CA LYS A 280 -15.18 -3.39 11.51
C LYS A 280 -13.81 -2.83 11.92
N GLU A 281 -12.97 -2.40 11.00
CA GLU A 281 -11.74 -1.65 11.31
C GLU A 281 -11.91 -0.13 11.28
N LYS A 282 -13.13 0.36 11.09
CA LYS A 282 -13.42 1.81 11.03
C LYS A 282 -14.21 2.35 12.22
N ASP A 283 -14.56 1.50 13.19
CA ASP A 283 -15.21 1.95 14.45
C ASP A 283 -14.29 1.76 15.65
#